data_e00ff5c57f4d5899f98961a0cfde3c85
#
_entry.id   e00ff5c57f4d5899f98961a0cfde3c85
#
_cell.length_a   1.000
_cell.length_b   1.000
_cell.length_c   1.000
_cell.angle_alpha   90.00
_cell.angle_beta   90.00
_cell.angle_gamma   90.00
#
_symmetry.space_group_name_H-M   'P 1'
#
loop_
_entity.id
_entity.type
_entity.pdbx_description
1 polymer ?
#
loop_
_entity_poly.entity_id
_entity_poly.type
_entity_poly.pdbx_seq_one_letter_code
_entity_poly.pdbx_strand_id
1 'polypeptide(L)'
;MRYIKFTASTPYCGTEEERYLAFSDNVTREELEEFADDLARENGEGFEYLVFGWDADPVGDGEMTEEEYDEAIDNYYADCHCEYEDVSEEEFMENGGVDA
;
A
#
# COMPACT_ATOMS: atom_id res chain seq x y z
N MET A 1 -4.75 7.25 -23.26
CA MET A 1 -4.33 7.14 -21.83
C MET A 1 -5.31 6.29 -21.05
N ARG A 2 -4.80 5.46 -20.18
CA ARG A 2 -5.62 4.72 -19.22
C ARG A 2 -5.53 5.41 -17.87
N TYR A 3 -6.66 5.62 -17.26
CA TYR A 3 -6.75 6.25 -15.94
C TYR A 3 -7.08 5.17 -14.92
N ILE A 4 -6.21 5.00 -13.94
CA ILE A 4 -6.30 3.90 -12.97
C ILE A 4 -6.37 4.47 -11.55
N LYS A 5 -7.34 3.97 -10.78
CA LYS A 5 -7.44 4.24 -9.36
C LYS A 5 -6.84 3.07 -8.60
N PHE A 6 -5.85 3.35 -7.76
CA PHE A 6 -5.26 2.37 -6.85
C PHE A 6 -5.79 2.62 -5.45
N THR A 7 -6.20 1.56 -4.78
CA THR A 7 -6.64 1.63 -3.38
C THR A 7 -5.76 0.68 -2.56
N ALA A 8 -4.82 1.26 -1.82
CA ALA A 8 -3.92 0.52 -0.94
C ALA A 8 -4.52 0.43 0.45
N SER A 9 -4.37 -0.71 1.11
CA SER A 9 -4.86 -0.92 2.46
C SER A 9 -3.93 -1.80 3.28
N THR A 10 -4.04 -1.66 4.60
CA THR A 10 -3.36 -2.52 5.57
C THR A 10 -4.42 -3.33 6.33
N PRO A 11 -4.05 -4.32 7.17
CA PRO A 11 -5.03 -5.04 7.99
C PRO A 11 -5.73 -4.17 9.04
N TYR A 12 -5.31 -2.93 9.24
CA TYR A 12 -5.92 -2.01 10.20
C TYR A 12 -6.96 -1.12 9.53
N CYS A 13 -8.03 -0.79 10.24
CA CYS A 13 -9.08 0.10 9.74
C CYS A 13 -8.59 1.54 9.62
N GLY A 14 -9.06 2.24 8.58
CA GLY A 14 -8.77 3.66 8.39
C GLY A 14 -7.39 3.94 7.79
N THR A 15 -6.73 2.94 7.23
CA THR A 15 -5.40 3.08 6.64
C THR A 15 -5.41 3.04 5.11
N GLU A 16 -6.59 3.04 4.50
CA GLU A 16 -6.73 3.03 3.04
C GLU A 16 -6.18 4.33 2.44
N GLU A 17 -5.45 4.19 1.35
CA GLU A 17 -4.94 5.30 0.57
C GLU A 17 -5.32 5.11 -0.90
N GLU A 18 -5.91 6.15 -1.50
CA GLU A 18 -6.29 6.15 -2.90
C GLU A 18 -5.32 6.99 -3.71
N ARG A 19 -4.93 6.48 -4.88
CA ARG A 19 -4.12 7.21 -5.85
C ARG A 19 -4.70 7.06 -7.24
N TYR A 20 -4.71 8.16 -7.99
CA TYR A 20 -5.20 8.22 -9.36
C TYR A 20 -4.04 8.51 -10.28
N LEU A 21 -3.72 7.55 -11.16
CA LEU A 21 -2.56 7.62 -12.04
C LEU A 21 -2.96 7.37 -13.49
N ALA A 22 -2.32 8.11 -14.40
CA ALA A 22 -2.52 7.94 -15.83
C ALA A 22 -1.35 7.16 -16.43
N PHE A 23 -1.68 6.16 -17.24
CA PHE A 23 -0.72 5.30 -17.91
C PHE A 23 -0.92 5.34 -19.42
N SER A 24 0.11 4.96 -20.17
CA SER A 24 -0.01 4.70 -21.60
C SER A 24 -1.05 3.61 -21.86
N ASP A 25 -1.72 3.64 -23.01
CA ASP A 25 -2.65 2.58 -23.43
C ASP A 25 -1.96 1.22 -23.56
N ASN A 26 -0.64 1.21 -23.66
CA ASN A 26 0.17 0.00 -23.79
C ASN A 26 0.60 -0.60 -22.46
N VAL A 27 0.21 -0.01 -21.34
CA VAL A 27 0.57 -0.53 -20.02
C VAL A 27 0.04 -1.96 -19.87
N THR A 28 0.89 -2.85 -19.39
CA THR A 28 0.53 -4.25 -19.21
C THR A 28 -0.09 -4.47 -17.82
N ARG A 29 -0.82 -5.57 -17.69
CA ARG A 29 -1.37 -6.00 -16.40
C ARG A 29 -0.26 -6.24 -15.39
N GLU A 30 0.86 -6.84 -15.83
CA GLU A 30 2.02 -7.09 -14.96
C GLU A 30 2.59 -5.77 -14.40
N GLU A 31 2.71 -4.75 -15.25
CA GLU A 31 3.17 -3.43 -14.82
C GLU A 31 2.22 -2.80 -13.80
N LEU A 32 0.91 -2.92 -14.01
CA LEU A 32 -0.09 -2.42 -13.06
C LEU A 32 -0.04 -3.16 -11.73
N GLU A 33 0.12 -4.49 -11.76
CA GLU A 33 0.23 -5.30 -10.55
C GLU A 33 1.50 -4.97 -9.77
N GLU A 34 2.62 -4.77 -10.45
CA GLU A 34 3.88 -4.37 -9.82
C GLU A 34 3.74 -3.00 -9.16
N PHE A 35 3.08 -2.06 -9.83
CA PHE A 35 2.82 -0.73 -9.28
C PHE A 35 1.93 -0.81 -8.05
N ALA A 36 0.89 -1.66 -8.10
CA ALA A 36 -0.01 -1.87 -6.97
C ALA A 36 0.73 -2.47 -5.77
N ASP A 37 1.62 -3.43 -5.99
CA ASP A 37 2.44 -4.04 -4.93
C ASP A 37 3.35 -3.00 -4.27
N ASP A 38 3.97 -2.14 -5.06
CA ASP A 38 4.82 -1.06 -4.55
C ASP A 38 4.02 -0.07 -3.69
N LEU A 39 2.81 0.29 -4.13
CA LEU A 39 1.93 1.18 -3.38
C LEU A 39 1.43 0.53 -2.08
N ALA A 40 1.12 -0.76 -2.11
CA ALA A 40 0.71 -1.50 -0.92
C ALA A 40 1.82 -1.48 0.13
N ARG A 41 3.07 -1.69 -0.30
CA ARG A 41 4.23 -1.67 0.57
C ARG A 41 4.50 -0.27 1.13
N GLU A 42 4.46 0.75 0.28
CA GLU A 42 4.66 2.14 0.69
C GLU A 42 3.62 2.57 1.73
N ASN A 43 2.36 2.24 1.49
CA ASN A 43 1.29 2.52 2.44
C ASN A 43 1.48 1.74 3.74
N GLY A 44 1.89 0.47 3.64
CA GLY A 44 2.18 -0.37 4.80
C GLY A 44 3.29 0.19 5.66
N GLU A 45 4.36 0.72 5.05
CA GLU A 45 5.48 1.34 5.77
C GLU A 45 5.02 2.54 6.61
N GLY A 46 4.07 3.32 6.10
CA GLY A 46 3.51 4.46 6.81
C GLY A 46 2.73 4.09 8.07
N PHE A 47 2.18 2.89 8.14
CA PHE A 47 1.37 2.42 9.26
C PHE A 47 2.01 1.25 10.04
N GLU A 48 3.25 0.92 9.77
CA GLU A 48 3.96 -0.19 10.44
C GLU A 48 3.98 -0.04 11.97
N TYR A 49 4.02 1.19 12.48
CA TYR A 49 4.00 1.46 13.91
C TYR A 49 2.76 0.89 14.61
N LEU A 50 1.67 0.66 13.89
CA LEU A 50 0.45 0.10 14.46
C LEU A 50 0.61 -1.36 14.91
N VAL A 51 1.62 -2.07 14.41
CA VAL A 51 1.86 -3.47 14.77
C VAL A 51 2.20 -3.58 16.25
N PHE A 52 3.03 -2.68 16.77
CA PHE A 52 3.47 -2.69 18.18
C PHE A 52 3.14 -1.39 18.93
N GLY A 53 2.69 -0.34 18.24
CA GLY A 53 2.41 0.98 18.79
C GLY A 53 3.57 1.95 18.68
N TRP A 54 3.30 3.22 18.98
CA TRP A 54 4.31 4.27 18.98
C TRP A 54 5.38 3.99 20.05
N ASP A 55 6.63 4.22 19.70
CA ASP A 55 7.78 4.08 20.58
C ASP A 55 7.95 2.67 21.19
N ALA A 56 7.22 1.68 20.66
CA ALA A 56 7.36 0.30 21.13
C ALA A 56 8.65 -0.32 20.61
N ASP A 57 9.40 -0.94 21.52
CA ASP A 57 10.61 -1.70 21.20
C ASP A 57 10.54 -3.07 21.89
N PRO A 58 9.69 -3.98 21.37
CA PRO A 58 9.47 -5.27 22.02
C PRO A 58 10.72 -6.14 22.09
N VAL A 59 11.65 -6.00 21.14
CA VAL A 59 12.92 -6.74 21.17
C VAL A 59 13.85 -6.15 22.25
N GLY A 60 13.98 -4.82 22.27
CA GLY A 60 14.78 -4.12 23.28
C GLY A 60 14.25 -4.31 24.68
N ASP A 61 12.94 -4.38 24.85
CA ASP A 61 12.27 -4.59 26.14
C ASP A 61 12.29 -6.08 26.58
N GLY A 62 12.75 -6.97 25.71
CA GLY A 62 12.81 -8.40 26.03
C GLY A 62 11.48 -9.15 25.95
N GLU A 63 10.45 -8.52 25.37
CA GLU A 63 9.11 -9.12 25.21
C GLU A 63 9.05 -10.14 24.08
N MET A 64 9.92 -9.99 23.07
CA MET A 64 10.01 -10.92 21.95
C MET A 64 11.43 -10.99 21.40
N THR A 65 11.72 -12.06 20.65
CA THR A 65 12.99 -12.23 19.95
C THR A 65 12.97 -11.46 18.61
N GLU A 66 14.15 -11.27 18.02
CA GLU A 66 14.24 -10.67 16.67
C GLU A 66 13.50 -11.51 15.64
N GLU A 67 13.54 -12.83 15.74
CA GLU A 67 12.81 -13.73 14.84
C GLU A 67 11.32 -13.55 14.95
N GLU A 68 10.79 -13.43 16.16
CA GLU A 68 9.36 -13.18 16.40
C GLU A 68 8.95 -11.80 15.86
N TYR A 69 9.80 -10.80 16.05
CA TYR A 69 9.58 -9.47 15.54
C TYR A 69 9.50 -9.47 14.01
N ASP A 70 10.49 -10.07 13.34
CA ASP A 70 10.54 -10.15 11.88
C ASP A 70 9.35 -10.92 11.33
N GLU A 71 8.94 -12.02 11.98
CA GLU A 71 7.76 -12.77 11.59
C GLU A 71 6.48 -11.95 11.69
N ALA A 72 6.33 -11.18 12.76
CA ALA A 72 5.17 -10.30 12.94
C ALA A 72 5.11 -9.21 11.86
N ILE A 73 6.25 -8.62 11.50
CA ILE A 73 6.34 -7.61 10.45
C ILE A 73 6.06 -8.24 9.07
N ASP A 74 6.62 -9.40 8.78
CA ASP A 74 6.38 -10.11 7.53
C ASP A 74 4.88 -10.45 7.37
N ASN A 75 4.23 -10.91 8.42
CA ASN A 75 2.79 -11.19 8.43
C ASN A 75 1.96 -9.93 8.18
N TYR A 76 2.38 -8.81 8.77
CA TYR A 76 1.74 -7.51 8.53
C TYR A 76 1.80 -7.13 7.06
N TYR A 77 2.99 -7.19 6.45
CA TYR A 77 3.14 -6.85 5.03
C TYR A 77 2.45 -7.85 4.10
N ALA A 78 2.36 -9.11 4.48
CA ALA A 78 1.60 -10.11 3.72
C ALA A 78 0.11 -9.78 3.64
N ASP A 79 -0.42 -9.10 4.65
CA ASP A 79 -1.82 -8.67 4.70
C ASP A 79 -2.06 -7.28 4.09
N CYS A 80 -1.00 -6.52 3.80
CA CYS A 80 -1.12 -5.28 3.05
C CYS A 80 -1.38 -5.58 1.59
N HIS A 81 -2.34 -4.88 0.99
CA HIS A 81 -2.67 -5.10 -0.41
C HIS A 81 -3.07 -3.81 -1.11
N CYS A 82 -3.13 -3.85 -2.43
CA CYS A 82 -3.59 -2.75 -3.24
C CYS A 82 -4.42 -3.30 -4.40
N GLU A 83 -5.62 -2.78 -4.54
CA GLU A 83 -6.48 -3.08 -5.66
C GLU A 83 -6.42 -1.93 -6.66
N TYR A 84 -6.74 -2.20 -7.92
CA TYR A 84 -6.79 -1.17 -8.94
C TYR A 84 -7.94 -1.40 -9.89
N GLU A 85 -8.46 -0.29 -10.44
CA GLU A 85 -9.54 -0.32 -11.41
C GLU A 85 -9.41 0.83 -12.41
N ASP A 86 -9.93 0.63 -13.60
CA ASP A 86 -10.03 1.71 -14.59
C ASP A 86 -11.11 2.69 -14.17
N VAL A 87 -10.82 3.99 -14.29
CA VAL A 87 -11.77 5.06 -14.01
C VAL A 87 -11.88 5.99 -15.22
N SER A 88 -12.88 6.86 -15.24
CA SER A 88 -13.05 7.84 -16.28
C SER A 88 -12.01 8.97 -16.16
N GLU A 89 -11.75 9.66 -17.27
CA GLU A 89 -10.91 10.86 -17.27
C GLU A 89 -11.46 11.91 -16.31
N GLU A 90 -12.78 12.07 -16.27
CA GLU A 90 -13.46 13.01 -15.38
C GLU A 90 -13.16 12.70 -13.91
N GLU A 91 -13.31 11.44 -13.48
CA GLU A 91 -13.01 11.02 -12.12
C GLU A 91 -11.53 11.22 -11.78
N PHE A 92 -10.64 10.88 -12.71
CA PHE A 92 -9.21 11.10 -12.58
C PHE A 92 -8.88 12.58 -12.32
N MET A 93 -9.47 13.48 -13.12
CA MET A 93 -9.23 14.93 -12.99
C MET A 93 -9.81 15.50 -11.70
N GLU A 94 -11.00 15.06 -11.29
CA GLU A 94 -11.66 15.51 -10.06
C GLU A 94 -10.87 15.15 -8.80
N ASN A 95 -10.13 14.05 -8.84
CA ASN A 95 -9.36 13.56 -7.70
C ASN A 95 -7.88 13.96 -7.74
N GLY A 96 -7.52 14.89 -8.62
CA GLY A 96 -6.15 15.39 -8.69
C GLY A 96 -5.14 14.39 -9.21
N GLY A 97 -5.55 13.51 -10.12
CA GLY A 97 -4.69 12.48 -10.70
C GLY A 97 -3.46 13.05 -11.38
N VAL A 98 -2.39 12.27 -11.39
CA VAL A 98 -1.10 12.62 -11.99
C VAL A 98 -0.63 11.53 -12.94
N ASP A 99 0.31 11.86 -13.81
CA ASP A 99 0.93 10.89 -14.70
C ASP A 99 1.83 9.94 -13.90
N ALA A 100 1.76 8.68 -14.27
CA ALA A 100 2.58 7.65 -13.64
C ALA A 100 4.06 7.75 -14.03
#